data_965f2bb02d5b135a412421998589cd9f
#
_entry.id   965f2bb02d5b135a412421998589cd9f
#
_cell.length_a   1.000
_cell.length_b   1.000
_cell.length_c   1.000
_cell.angle_alpha   90.00
_cell.angle_beta   90.00
_cell.angle_gamma   90.00
#
_symmetry.space_group_name_H-M   'P 1'
#
loop_
_entity.id
_entity.type
_entity.pdbx_description
1 polymer ?
#
loop_
_entity_poly.entity_id
_entity_poly.type
_entity_poly.pdbx_seq_one_letter_code
_entity_poly.pdbx_strand_id
1 'polypeptide(L)'
;MQVANQIRDILTEQFAPVELQINDDSSKHAGHAGADPRGESHFSVLVVSEKFEGENRVNRQRMVYSALDALLKDRVHALALKTMTPDEYKKLAG
;
A
#
# COMPACT_ATOMS: atom_id res chain seq x y z
N MET A 1 -9.40 6.26 -9.54
CA MET A 1 -9.17 7.16 -8.41
C MET A 1 -9.83 6.75 -7.11
N GLN A 2 -10.95 6.04 -7.20
CA GLN A 2 -11.66 5.62 -5.98
C GLN A 2 -10.89 4.60 -5.17
N VAL A 3 -10.25 3.63 -5.81
CA VAL A 3 -9.51 2.59 -5.09
C VAL A 3 -8.29 3.18 -4.40
N ALA A 4 -7.55 4.05 -5.07
CA ALA A 4 -6.41 4.72 -4.47
C ALA A 4 -6.84 5.53 -3.25
N ASN A 5 -7.96 6.24 -3.35
CA ASN A 5 -8.50 7.00 -2.22
C ASN A 5 -8.94 6.11 -1.07
N GLN A 6 -9.53 4.96 -1.38
CA GLN A 6 -9.91 3.98 -0.36
C GLN A 6 -8.70 3.44 0.37
N ILE A 7 -7.62 3.12 -0.35
CA ILE A 7 -6.37 2.67 0.26
C ILE A 7 -5.84 3.76 1.18
N ARG A 8 -5.80 5.00 0.71
CA ARG A 8 -5.31 6.13 1.48
C ARG A 8 -6.11 6.32 2.77
N ASP A 9 -7.44 6.29 2.67
CA ASP A 9 -8.31 6.50 3.82
C ASP A 9 -8.12 5.42 4.87
N ILE A 10 -8.08 4.16 4.43
CA ILE A 10 -7.91 3.03 5.34
C ILE A 10 -6.56 3.10 6.05
N LEU A 11 -5.50 3.33 5.30
CA LEU A 11 -4.15 3.37 5.87
C LEU A 11 -3.93 4.57 6.76
N THR A 12 -4.52 5.71 6.41
CA THR A 12 -4.46 6.91 7.24
C THR A 12 -5.14 6.66 8.59
N GLU A 13 -6.31 6.05 8.56
CA GLU A 13 -7.06 5.75 9.77
C GLU A 13 -6.36 4.72 10.65
N GLN A 14 -5.82 3.67 10.04
CA GLN A 14 -5.25 2.55 10.79
C GLN A 14 -3.84 2.82 11.29
N PHE A 15 -3.04 3.58 10.56
CA PHE A 15 -1.61 3.70 10.85
C PHE A 15 -1.14 5.13 11.12
N ALA A 16 -1.97 6.14 10.84
CA ALA A 16 -1.59 7.55 11.01
C ALA A 16 -0.18 7.81 10.45
N PRO A 17 0.07 7.47 9.18
CA PRO A 17 1.43 7.49 8.65
C PRO A 17 2.01 8.90 8.57
N VAL A 18 3.33 9.01 8.81
CA VAL A 18 4.03 10.27 8.62
C VAL A 18 4.34 10.48 7.13
N GLU A 19 4.35 9.40 6.36
CA GLU A 19 4.47 9.45 4.91
C GLU A 19 3.67 8.31 4.31
N LEU A 20 2.95 8.59 3.24
CA LEU A 20 2.14 7.60 2.54
C LEU A 20 2.20 7.91 1.05
N GLN A 21 2.72 6.96 0.27
CA GLN A 21 2.79 7.09 -1.18
C GLN A 21 2.01 5.94 -1.79
N ILE A 22 1.11 6.27 -2.70
CA ILE A 22 0.29 5.29 -3.41
C ILE A 22 0.41 5.57 -4.90
N ASN A 23 0.92 4.58 -5.63
CA ASN A 23 1.06 4.67 -7.07
C ASN A 23 0.18 3.63 -7.73
N ASP A 24 -0.64 4.05 -8.68
CA ASP A 24 -1.46 3.15 -9.48
C ASP A 24 -0.63 2.70 -10.68
N ASP A 25 -0.22 1.44 -10.67
CA ASP A 25 0.63 0.87 -11.72
C ASP A 25 -0.19 0.16 -12.79
N SER A 26 -1.51 0.25 -12.74
CA SER A 26 -2.40 -0.46 -13.67
C SER A 26 -2.09 -0.13 -15.13
N SER A 27 -1.76 1.10 -15.43
CA SER A 27 -1.46 1.53 -16.78
C SER A 27 -0.24 0.84 -17.37
N LYS A 28 0.69 0.39 -16.53
CA LYS A 28 1.88 -0.33 -16.97
C LYS A 28 1.56 -1.73 -17.48
N HIS A 29 0.38 -2.22 -17.13
CA HIS A 29 -0.08 -3.56 -17.49
C HIS A 29 -1.20 -3.54 -18.53
N ALA A 30 -1.54 -2.36 -19.03
CA ALA A 30 -2.59 -2.22 -20.03
C ALA A 30 -2.26 -3.06 -21.27
N GLY A 31 -3.21 -3.86 -21.72
CA GLY A 31 -3.02 -4.74 -22.87
C GLY A 31 -2.41 -6.08 -22.54
N HIS A 32 -1.98 -6.31 -21.30
CA HIS A 32 -1.42 -7.58 -20.86
C HIS A 32 -2.51 -8.46 -20.26
N ALA A 33 -2.33 -9.77 -20.37
CA ALA A 33 -3.23 -10.71 -19.74
C ALA A 33 -3.23 -10.48 -18.23
N GLY A 34 -4.40 -10.41 -17.63
CA GLY A 34 -4.55 -10.18 -16.21
C GLY A 34 -4.75 -8.73 -15.83
N ALA A 35 -4.61 -7.79 -16.77
CA ALA A 35 -4.91 -6.39 -16.49
C ALA A 35 -6.43 -6.23 -16.34
N ASP A 36 -6.84 -5.49 -15.30
CA ASP A 36 -8.24 -5.18 -15.08
C ASP A 36 -8.66 -4.05 -16.02
N PRO A 37 -9.68 -4.26 -16.87
CA PRO A 37 -10.13 -3.21 -17.78
C PRO A 37 -10.65 -1.96 -17.06
N ARG A 38 -11.01 -2.08 -15.79
CA ARG A 38 -11.45 -0.92 -14.99
C ARG A 38 -10.28 -0.07 -14.52
N GLY A 39 -9.04 -0.57 -14.64
CA GLY A 39 -7.88 0.09 -14.04
C GLY A 39 -7.86 -0.05 -12.53
N GLU A 40 -6.92 0.62 -11.88
CA GLU A 40 -6.81 0.64 -10.42
C GLU A 40 -6.76 -0.75 -9.77
N SER A 41 -6.02 -1.68 -10.40
CA SER A 41 -5.92 -3.06 -9.90
C SER A 41 -4.50 -3.42 -9.43
N HIS A 42 -3.50 -2.63 -9.81
CA HIS A 42 -2.09 -2.89 -9.46
C HIS A 42 -1.52 -1.64 -8.82
N PHE A 43 -1.05 -1.77 -7.57
CA PHE A 43 -0.59 -0.62 -6.81
C PHE A 43 0.79 -0.85 -6.19
N SER A 44 1.54 0.23 -6.06
CA SER A 44 2.75 0.28 -5.24
C SER A 44 2.49 1.23 -4.10
N VAL A 45 2.69 0.78 -2.87
CA VAL A 45 2.36 1.57 -1.68
C VAL A 45 3.55 1.60 -0.72
N LEU A 46 3.89 2.80 -0.27
CA LEU A 46 4.85 3.01 0.81
C LEU A 46 4.11 3.56 2.02
N VAL A 47 4.24 2.89 3.16
CA VAL A 47 3.64 3.32 4.42
C VAL A 47 4.76 3.52 5.45
N VAL A 48 4.88 4.72 5.98
CA VAL A 48 5.85 5.05 7.02
C VAL A 48 5.07 5.39 8.28
N SER A 49 5.17 4.55 9.31
CA SER A 49 4.35 4.71 10.51
C SER A 49 5.12 4.29 11.75
N GLU A 50 4.88 5.02 12.84
CA GLU A 50 5.40 4.65 14.16
C GLU A 50 4.83 3.33 14.65
N LYS A 51 3.68 2.94 14.15
CA LYS A 51 3.04 1.68 14.56
C LYS A 51 3.81 0.45 14.12
N PHE A 52 4.76 0.62 13.21
CA PHE A 52 5.62 -0.48 12.77
C PHE A 52 6.83 -0.70 13.67
N GLU A 53 7.07 0.18 14.64
CA GLU A 53 8.20 0.02 15.54
C GLU A 53 8.02 -1.21 16.40
N GLY A 54 9.10 -2.00 16.52
CA GLY A 54 9.05 -3.26 17.24
C GLY A 54 8.49 -4.43 16.44
N GLU A 55 7.99 -4.18 15.23
CA GLU A 55 7.44 -5.23 14.37
C GLU A 55 8.43 -5.62 13.30
N ASN A 56 8.55 -6.91 13.01
CA ASN A 56 9.38 -7.35 11.90
C ASN A 56 8.66 -7.12 10.56
N ARG A 57 9.39 -7.32 9.46
CA ARG A 57 8.86 -7.03 8.13
C ARG A 57 7.59 -7.83 7.82
N VAL A 58 7.57 -9.10 8.18
CA VAL A 58 6.42 -9.97 7.91
C VAL A 58 5.19 -9.48 8.66
N ASN A 59 5.35 -9.12 9.93
CA ASN A 59 4.23 -8.60 10.73
C ASN A 59 3.72 -7.28 10.19
N ARG A 60 4.62 -6.40 9.77
CA ARG A 60 4.22 -5.11 9.17
C ARG A 60 3.35 -5.33 7.94
N GLN A 61 3.76 -6.24 7.07
CA GLN A 61 3.00 -6.55 5.87
C GLN A 61 1.64 -7.14 6.21
N ARG A 62 1.59 -8.05 7.19
CA ARG A 62 0.33 -8.61 7.64
C ARG A 62 -0.63 -7.55 8.16
N MET A 63 -0.11 -6.58 8.90
CA MET A 63 -0.92 -5.48 9.43
C MET A 63 -1.57 -4.70 8.29
N VAL A 64 -0.80 -4.37 7.25
CA VAL A 64 -1.32 -3.61 6.11
C VAL A 64 -2.28 -4.45 5.27
N TYR A 65 -1.91 -5.69 4.98
CA TYR A 65 -2.79 -6.58 4.20
C TYR A 65 -4.11 -6.83 4.91
N SER A 66 -4.06 -6.98 6.23
CA SER A 66 -5.28 -7.16 7.03
C SER A 66 -6.17 -5.92 6.92
N ALA A 67 -5.60 -4.73 7.00
CA ALA A 67 -6.36 -3.50 6.88
C ALA A 67 -7.01 -3.34 5.51
N LEU A 68 -6.34 -3.83 4.45
CA LEU A 68 -6.80 -3.69 3.07
C LEU A 68 -7.51 -4.94 2.55
N ASP A 69 -7.85 -5.88 3.43
CA ASP A 69 -8.34 -7.21 3.05
C ASP A 69 -9.51 -7.16 2.07
N ALA A 70 -10.50 -6.31 2.34
CA ALA A 70 -11.68 -6.21 1.50
C ALA A 70 -11.33 -5.75 0.07
N LEU A 71 -10.41 -4.80 -0.05
CA LEU A 71 -9.99 -4.31 -1.36
C LEU A 71 -9.15 -5.35 -2.10
N LEU A 72 -8.31 -6.08 -1.37
CA LEU A 72 -7.48 -7.13 -1.98
C LEU A 72 -8.32 -8.27 -2.54
N LYS A 73 -9.45 -8.56 -1.92
CA LYS A 73 -10.34 -9.61 -2.39
C LYS A 73 -11.17 -9.20 -3.60
N ASP A 74 -11.41 -7.90 -3.77
CA ASP A 74 -12.33 -7.41 -4.80
C ASP A 74 -11.63 -6.70 -5.96
N ARG A 75 -10.88 -5.64 -5.64
CA ARG A 75 -10.41 -4.71 -6.66
C ARG A 75 -8.90 -4.76 -6.90
N VAL A 76 -8.11 -5.05 -5.88
CA VAL A 76 -6.64 -4.98 -5.98
C VAL A 76 -6.09 -6.37 -6.28
N HIS A 77 -5.56 -6.55 -7.49
CA HIS A 77 -5.01 -7.83 -7.93
C HIS A 77 -3.55 -8.01 -7.52
N ALA A 78 -2.82 -6.92 -7.43
CA ALA A 78 -1.42 -6.97 -7.02
C ALA A 78 -1.07 -5.74 -6.21
N LEU A 79 -0.30 -5.94 -5.15
CA LEU A 79 0.12 -4.86 -4.27
C LEU A 79 1.59 -5.03 -3.93
N ALA A 80 2.41 -4.09 -4.39
CA ALA A 80 3.81 -4.00 -3.97
C ALA A 80 3.84 -3.09 -2.76
N LEU A 81 4.28 -3.63 -1.62
CA LEU A 81 4.18 -2.94 -0.35
C LEU A 81 5.56 -2.74 0.27
N LYS A 82 5.81 -1.51 0.70
CA LYS A 82 6.99 -1.16 1.47
C LYS A 82 6.56 -0.52 2.78
N THR A 83 7.05 -1.04 3.89
CA THR A 83 6.71 -0.56 5.23
C THR A 83 7.98 -0.11 5.94
N MET A 84 7.91 1.03 6.60
CA MET A 84 9.05 1.60 7.31
C MET A 84 8.61 2.29 8.58
N THR A 85 9.50 2.33 9.58
CA THR A 85 9.33 3.27 10.69
C THR A 85 9.81 4.64 10.25
N PRO A 86 9.43 5.71 10.95
CA PRO A 86 9.94 7.05 10.63
C PRO A 86 11.46 7.12 10.63
N ASP A 87 12.11 6.43 11.57
CA ASP A 87 13.58 6.42 11.63
C ASP A 87 14.19 5.75 10.40
N GLU A 88 13.63 4.62 9.97
CA GLU A 88 14.10 3.91 8.78
C GLU A 88 13.96 4.78 7.54
N TYR A 89 12.84 5.44 7.41
CA TYR A 89 12.58 6.31 6.27
C TYR A 89 13.53 7.50 6.25
N LYS A 90 13.76 8.09 7.42
CA LYS A 90 14.67 9.23 7.57
C LYS A 90 16.08 8.85 7.17
N LYS A 91 16.55 7.68 7.56
CA LYS A 91 17.88 7.19 7.18
C LYS A 91 17.99 6.97 5.68
N LEU A 92 16.94 6.48 5.06
CA LEU A 92 16.92 6.25 3.63
C LEU A 92 16.92 7.55 2.85
N ALA A 93 16.16 8.54 3.31
CA ALA A 93 16.01 9.82 2.63
C ALA A 93 17.19 10.75 2.89
N GLY A 94 17.85 10.58 4.03
CA GLY A 94 18.92 11.44 4.44
C GLY A 94 20.28 10.91 4.15
#